data_34b59590267e0cd7f054a91c611947d4
#
_entry.id   34b59590267e0cd7f054a91c611947d4
#
_cell.length_a   1.000
_cell.length_b   1.000
_cell.length_c   1.000
_cell.angle_alpha   90.00
_cell.angle_beta   90.00
_cell.angle_gamma   90.00
#
_symmetry.space_group_name_H-M   'P 1'
#
loop_
_entity.id
_entity.type
_entity.pdbx_description
1 polymer ?
#
loop_
_entity_poly.entity_id
_entity_poly.type
_entity_poly.pdbx_seq_one_letter_code
_entity_poly.pdbx_strand_id
1 'polypeptide(L)'
;PPAFGSPSAYALNTGTYLTPNLAPGGQSVTGAAVNGGSAVVVTPGTPLSPGSSSVTSTGFTEVTRDLYYSGGHLATLKIPAIDLSVRVYQGTDSKTLAQGVGHFEETSIWSGNVALAAHNRGANDYFGEIHTLDIGDRITLTTKLGTRTYKVVSVEKISETDRSDLAPSTENRLTLYTCVRNQSAYRWCVQAVEV
;
A
#
# COMPACT_ATOMS: atom_id res chain seq x y z
N PRO A 1 -7.30 -12.26 17.68
CA PRO A 1 -6.04 -11.76 17.11
C PRO A 1 -6.22 -10.35 16.64
N PRO A 2 -5.21 -9.50 16.81
CA PRO A 2 -5.35 -8.12 16.41
C PRO A 2 -5.55 -8.00 14.90
N ALA A 3 -6.24 -6.96 14.51
CA ALA A 3 -6.45 -6.69 13.11
C ALA A 3 -5.11 -6.38 12.44
N PHE A 4 -5.05 -6.63 11.16
CA PHE A 4 -3.88 -6.28 10.39
C PHE A 4 -3.67 -4.77 10.46
N GLY A 5 -2.42 -4.37 10.65
CA GLY A 5 -2.12 -2.97 10.65
C GLY A 5 -2.79 -2.22 11.78
N SER A 6 -2.78 -2.81 12.96
CA SER A 6 -3.34 -2.14 14.12
C SER A 6 -2.91 -0.67 14.15
N PRO A 7 -3.84 0.25 14.19
CA PRO A 7 -3.50 1.67 14.06
C PRO A 7 -2.47 2.17 15.05
N SER A 8 -2.54 1.68 16.26
CA SER A 8 -1.64 2.18 17.29
C SER A 8 -0.20 1.76 17.05
N ALA A 9 0.00 0.53 16.63
CA ALA A 9 1.36 0.07 16.37
C ALA A 9 1.92 0.70 15.10
N TYR A 10 1.03 1.09 14.23
CA TYR A 10 1.45 1.59 12.93
C TYR A 10 1.66 3.09 12.92
N ALA A 11 0.92 3.79 13.75
CA ALA A 11 0.94 5.25 13.75
C ALA A 11 2.33 5.83 13.95
N LEU A 12 3.16 5.16 14.71
CA LEU A 12 4.51 5.63 14.94
C LEU A 12 5.32 5.69 13.66
N ASN A 13 5.19 4.67 12.85
CA ASN A 13 5.92 4.64 11.59
C ASN A 13 5.31 5.56 10.55
N THR A 14 4.00 5.67 10.60
CA THR A 14 3.31 6.52 9.65
C THR A 14 3.74 7.97 9.81
N GLY A 15 3.86 8.42 11.04
CA GLY A 15 4.32 9.77 11.29
C GLY A 15 5.67 10.04 10.67
N THR A 16 6.52 9.07 10.72
CA THR A 16 7.85 9.20 10.14
C THR A 16 7.80 9.31 8.62
N TYR A 17 6.94 8.54 8.01
CA TYR A 17 6.84 8.58 6.55
C TYR A 17 6.22 9.85 6.04
N LEU A 18 5.30 10.41 6.78
CA LEU A 18 4.55 11.55 6.30
C LEU A 18 5.28 12.85 6.40
N THR A 19 6.35 12.87 7.12
CA THR A 19 7.07 14.09 7.30
C THR A 19 7.95 14.50 6.15
N PRO A 20 8.08 13.89 5.18
CA PRO A 20 8.86 14.49 4.11
C PRO A 20 8.14 15.69 3.57
N ASN A 21 7.58 15.85 3.87
CA ASN A 21 7.06 16.59 3.44
C ASN A 21 6.67 17.46 3.52
N LEU A 22 6.55 17.27 4.00
CA LEU A 22 6.10 17.86 4.12
C LEU A 22 6.03 18.61 4.45
N ALA A 23 6.12 18.93 4.55
CA ALA A 23 6.05 19.47 5.01
C ALA A 23 5.92 20.15 5.22
N PRO A 24 5.71 20.48 5.32
CA PRO A 24 5.55 21.06 5.61
C PRO A 24 5.47 21.57 5.62
N GLY A 25 5.36 21.76 5.76
CA GLY A 25 5.34 21.98 5.90
C GLY A 25 5.59 22.11 6.00
N GLY A 26 5.46 22.40 6.03
CA GLY A 26 5.70 22.35 6.09
C GLY A 26 6.23 22.41 6.26
N GLN A 27 5.99 22.74 6.39
CA GLN A 27 6.44 22.72 6.48
C GLN A 27 6.83 22.50 6.47
N SER A 28 6.84 22.78 6.56
CA SER A 28 7.23 22.55 6.50
C SER A 28 7.70 22.57 6.43
N VAL A 29 7.70 22.98 6.47
CA VAL A 29 8.20 22.99 6.40
C VAL A 29 8.72 23.17 6.68
N THR A 30 8.97 23.43 6.98
CA THR A 30 9.41 23.53 7.14
C THR A 30 9.87 23.33 7.31
N GLY A 31 10.06 23.29 7.16
CA GLY A 31 10.43 23.00 7.10
C GLY A 31 10.99 22.73 7.03
N ALA A 32 11.12 22.89 7.10
CA ALA A 32 11.51 22.69 6.85
C ALA A 32 11.97 22.42 6.69
N ALA A 33 11.98 22.36 6.63
CA ALA A 33 12.24 22.22 6.27
C ALA A 33 12.86 22.07 6.25
N VAL A 34 13.01 22.10 6.29
CA VAL A 34 13.51 22.07 6.02
C VAL A 34 14.34 21.92 6.08
N ASN A 35 14.88 21.73 6.20
CA ASN A 35 15.61 21.86 5.94
C ASN A 35 15.95 21.69 5.46
N GLY A 36 16.10 21.65 5.48
CA GLY A 36 16.41 21.91 4.85
C GLY A 36 16.33 21.98 3.99
N GLY A 37 16.14 21.38 4.02
CA GLY A 37 15.91 21.59 2.88
C GLY A 37 15.82 22.54 2.34
N SER A 38 16.32 22.70 2.59
CA SER A 38 16.39 23.76 1.75
C SER A 38 15.15 23.88 1.01
N ALA A 39 14.29 24.39 1.68
CA ALA A 39 13.21 24.96 0.99
C ALA A 39 13.78 25.70 -0.17
N VAL A 40 13.47 25.24 -1.29
CA VAL A 40 13.74 25.98 -2.45
C VAL A 40 12.85 27.19 -2.37
N VAL A 41 13.40 28.26 -2.03
CA VAL A 41 12.68 29.49 -2.11
C VAL A 41 12.56 29.78 -3.59
N VAL A 42 11.42 29.50 -4.10
CA VAL A 42 11.14 29.89 -5.47
C VAL A 42 10.74 31.33 -5.42
N THR A 43 11.64 32.16 -5.77
CA THR A 43 11.28 33.55 -5.95
C THR A 43 10.42 33.65 -7.20
N PRO A 44 9.34 34.38 -7.11
CA PRO A 44 8.49 34.58 -8.27
C PRO A 44 9.30 35.16 -9.42
N GLY A 45 9.08 34.60 -10.57
CA GLY A 45 9.75 35.09 -11.75
C GLY A 45 11.04 34.40 -12.13
N THR A 46 11.54 33.53 -11.26
CA THR A 46 12.72 32.78 -11.65
C THR A 46 12.26 31.56 -12.44
N PRO A 47 12.63 31.46 -13.68
CA PRO A 47 12.26 30.29 -14.43
C PRO A 47 13.01 29.10 -13.87
N LEU A 48 12.25 28.07 -13.54
CA LEU A 48 12.84 26.83 -13.11
C LEU A 48 13.52 26.19 -14.30
N SER A 49 14.73 25.87 -14.12
CA SER A 49 15.48 25.17 -15.15
C SER A 49 14.81 23.84 -15.39
N PRO A 50 14.32 23.62 -16.58
CA PRO A 50 13.73 22.32 -16.88
C PRO A 50 14.82 21.26 -16.86
N GLY A 51 14.46 20.15 -16.35
CA GLY A 51 15.35 19.01 -16.39
C GLY A 51 16.40 18.96 -15.32
N SER A 52 16.34 19.90 -14.39
CA SER A 52 17.24 19.78 -13.30
C SER A 52 16.64 18.82 -12.33
N SER A 53 17.22 17.93 -11.83
CA SER A 53 16.87 17.07 -10.71
C SER A 53 15.57 16.33 -10.94
N SER A 54 15.74 15.13 -11.33
CA SER A 54 14.71 14.16 -11.11
C SER A 54 14.58 13.99 -9.60
N VAL A 55 13.65 14.69 -9.02
CA VAL A 55 13.26 14.38 -7.66
C VAL A 55 12.53 13.06 -7.77
N THR A 56 13.16 12.02 -7.35
CA THR A 56 12.50 10.74 -7.30
C THR A 56 11.47 10.83 -6.18
N SER A 57 10.28 11.22 -6.54
CA SER A 57 9.22 11.27 -5.55
C SER A 57 8.65 9.87 -5.38
N THR A 58 8.50 9.47 -4.14
CA THR A 58 7.78 8.25 -3.82
C THR A 58 6.35 8.40 -4.30
N GLY A 59 5.87 7.47 -5.10
CA GLY A 59 4.52 7.54 -5.60
C GLY A 59 3.52 7.33 -4.46
N PHE A 60 2.48 8.17 -4.44
CA PHE A 60 1.41 8.02 -3.46
C PHE A 60 0.11 8.61 -4.00
N THR A 61 -0.96 7.84 -3.92
CA THR A 61 -2.30 8.28 -4.29
C THR A 61 -3.21 8.05 -3.08
N GLU A 62 -3.77 9.13 -2.56
CA GLU A 62 -4.71 9.03 -1.46
C GLU A 62 -6.05 8.47 -1.92
N VAL A 63 -6.74 7.79 -1.01
CA VAL A 63 -8.11 7.36 -1.25
C VAL A 63 -9.01 8.57 -1.08
N THR A 64 -9.68 8.96 -2.16
CA THR A 64 -10.64 10.05 -2.14
C THR A 64 -12.04 9.50 -2.38
N ARG A 65 -13.05 10.31 -2.12
CA ARG A 65 -14.44 9.90 -2.20
C ARG A 65 -14.84 9.39 -3.58
N ASP A 66 -14.28 9.98 -4.59
CA ASP A 66 -14.60 9.63 -5.97
C ASP A 66 -14.01 8.29 -6.42
N LEU A 67 -13.12 7.70 -5.62
CA LEU A 67 -12.54 6.39 -5.94
C LEU A 67 -13.40 5.22 -5.50
N TYR A 68 -14.44 5.47 -4.70
CA TYR A 68 -15.34 4.41 -4.28
C TYR A 68 -16.35 4.08 -5.37
N TYR A 69 -16.54 2.79 -5.61
CA TYR A 69 -17.64 2.33 -6.45
C TYR A 69 -18.94 2.39 -5.63
N SER A 70 -20.08 2.29 -6.33
CA SER A 70 -21.39 2.40 -5.67
C SER A 70 -21.61 1.36 -4.60
N GLY A 71 -20.93 0.21 -4.67
CA GLY A 71 -21.00 -0.82 -3.64
C GLY A 71 -20.10 -0.57 -2.45
N GLY A 72 -19.38 0.54 -2.39
CA GLY A 72 -18.52 0.89 -1.27
C GLY A 72 -17.12 0.32 -1.35
N HIS A 73 -16.79 -0.39 -2.41
CA HIS A 73 -15.44 -0.94 -2.58
C HIS A 73 -14.56 0.00 -3.41
N LEU A 74 -13.25 -0.15 -3.23
CA LEU A 74 -12.24 0.68 -3.92
C LEU A 74 -11.70 0.03 -5.17
N ALA A 75 -11.68 -1.28 -5.22
CA ALA A 75 -10.99 -2.00 -6.27
C ALA A 75 -11.50 -3.42 -6.38
N THR A 76 -11.10 -4.09 -7.45
CA THR A 76 -11.25 -5.52 -7.62
C THR A 76 -9.87 -6.13 -7.82
N LEU A 77 -9.58 -7.16 -7.05
CA LEU A 77 -8.32 -7.89 -7.08
C LEU A 77 -8.54 -9.24 -7.75
N LYS A 78 -7.70 -9.57 -8.72
CA LYS A 78 -7.76 -10.88 -9.36
C LYS A 78 -6.39 -11.53 -9.34
N ILE A 79 -6.36 -12.79 -8.90
CA ILE A 79 -5.15 -13.61 -8.87
C ILE A 79 -5.51 -14.95 -9.51
N PRO A 80 -5.33 -15.07 -10.82
CA PRO A 80 -5.75 -16.29 -11.53
C PRO A 80 -5.09 -17.58 -11.02
N ALA A 81 -3.85 -17.50 -10.58
CA ALA A 81 -3.12 -18.69 -10.13
C ALA A 81 -3.79 -19.38 -8.94
N ILE A 82 -4.58 -18.66 -8.15
CA ILE A 82 -5.33 -19.23 -7.02
C ILE A 82 -6.83 -19.03 -7.21
N ASP A 83 -7.25 -18.77 -8.42
CA ASP A 83 -8.66 -18.60 -8.80
C ASP A 83 -9.39 -17.58 -7.90
N LEU A 84 -8.72 -16.48 -7.61
CA LEU A 84 -9.26 -15.43 -6.74
C LEU A 84 -9.76 -14.23 -7.54
N SER A 85 -10.98 -13.80 -7.25
CA SER A 85 -11.53 -12.54 -7.74
C SER A 85 -12.37 -11.96 -6.60
N VAL A 86 -11.95 -10.81 -6.05
CA VAL A 86 -12.55 -10.30 -4.82
C VAL A 86 -12.50 -8.79 -4.81
N ARG A 87 -13.44 -8.18 -4.10
CA ARG A 87 -13.48 -6.72 -3.92
C ARG A 87 -12.56 -6.29 -2.80
N VAL A 88 -12.04 -5.08 -2.96
CA VAL A 88 -11.15 -4.45 -1.99
C VAL A 88 -11.86 -3.28 -1.35
N TYR A 89 -11.86 -3.23 -0.02
CA TYR A 89 -12.48 -2.18 0.77
C TYR A 89 -11.42 -1.42 1.55
N GLN A 90 -11.76 -0.21 2.00
CA GLN A 90 -10.82 0.60 2.78
C GLN A 90 -10.76 0.10 4.21
N GLY A 91 -9.55 -0.03 4.74
CA GLY A 91 -9.31 -0.44 6.11
C GLY A 91 -9.01 -1.92 6.26
N THR A 92 -8.46 -2.29 7.41
CA THR A 92 -8.05 -3.65 7.70
C THR A 92 -8.60 -4.17 9.03
N ASP A 93 -9.66 -3.54 9.54
CA ASP A 93 -10.31 -4.04 10.75
C ASP A 93 -11.14 -5.28 10.44
N SER A 94 -11.58 -5.96 11.48
CA SER A 94 -12.30 -7.22 11.31
C SER A 94 -13.61 -7.07 10.56
N LYS A 95 -14.25 -5.92 10.67
CA LYS A 95 -15.50 -5.66 9.96
C LYS A 95 -15.25 -5.53 8.46
N THR A 96 -14.19 -4.85 8.08
CA THR A 96 -13.82 -4.71 6.67
C THR A 96 -13.38 -6.06 6.09
N LEU A 97 -12.57 -6.80 6.82
CA LEU A 97 -12.07 -8.10 6.34
C LEU A 97 -13.18 -9.15 6.26
N ALA A 98 -14.30 -8.93 6.94
CA ALA A 98 -15.47 -9.79 6.79
C ALA A 98 -16.18 -9.57 5.45
N GLN A 99 -15.93 -8.45 4.79
CA GLN A 99 -16.55 -8.13 3.51
C GLN A 99 -15.69 -8.53 2.30
N GLY A 100 -14.39 -8.48 2.47
CA GLY A 100 -13.48 -8.74 1.37
C GLY A 100 -12.04 -8.50 1.75
N VAL A 101 -11.24 -8.12 0.78
CA VAL A 101 -9.86 -7.72 1.02
C VAL A 101 -9.84 -6.30 1.53
N GLY A 102 -8.98 -6.01 2.49
CA GLY A 102 -8.83 -4.68 3.07
C GLY A 102 -7.59 -3.96 2.56
N HIS A 103 -7.73 -2.68 2.31
CA HIS A 103 -6.61 -1.82 1.94
C HIS A 103 -6.04 -1.15 3.18
N PHE A 104 -4.72 -1.22 3.37
CA PHE A 104 -4.06 -0.51 4.45
C PHE A 104 -4.17 1.00 4.20
N GLU A 105 -4.85 1.70 5.09
CA GLU A 105 -5.21 3.11 4.89
C GLU A 105 -4.00 4.02 4.73
N GLU A 106 -2.87 3.60 5.28
CA GLU A 106 -1.64 4.39 5.26
C GLU A 106 -0.85 4.22 3.96
N THR A 107 -1.25 3.30 3.12
CA THR A 107 -0.55 3.04 1.87
C THR A 107 -1.29 3.64 0.69
N SER A 108 -0.61 3.73 -0.43
CA SER A 108 -1.21 4.24 -1.65
C SER A 108 -2.32 3.32 -2.15
N ILE A 109 -3.23 3.89 -2.92
CA ILE A 109 -4.25 3.07 -3.60
C ILE A 109 -3.90 2.87 -5.08
N TRP A 110 -2.93 3.57 -5.59
CA TRP A 110 -2.59 3.47 -7.01
C TRP A 110 -1.10 3.59 -7.29
N SER A 111 -0.52 4.80 -7.18
CA SER A 111 0.89 5.02 -7.48
C SER A 111 1.76 4.62 -6.30
N GLY A 112 2.81 3.87 -6.56
CA GLY A 112 3.69 3.38 -5.50
C GLY A 112 3.19 2.09 -4.90
N ASN A 113 3.40 1.91 -3.60
CA ASN A 113 3.09 0.66 -2.92
C ASN A 113 1.64 0.63 -2.44
N VAL A 114 0.86 -0.30 -2.98
CA VAL A 114 -0.51 -0.57 -2.54
C VAL A 114 -0.48 -1.82 -1.68
N ALA A 115 -0.89 -1.72 -0.41
CA ALA A 115 -0.86 -2.86 0.50
C ALA A 115 -2.27 -3.32 0.86
N LEU A 116 -2.48 -4.62 0.78
CA LEU A 116 -3.78 -5.26 1.00
C LEU A 116 -3.65 -6.41 1.98
N ALA A 117 -4.71 -6.68 2.73
CA ALA A 117 -4.75 -7.79 3.68
C ALA A 117 -6.07 -8.54 3.58
N ALA A 118 -6.04 -9.82 3.91
CA ALA A 118 -7.23 -10.64 4.03
C ALA A 118 -6.94 -11.83 4.94
N HIS A 119 -8.01 -12.50 5.36
CA HIS A 119 -7.89 -13.69 6.19
C HIS A 119 -7.35 -14.88 5.40
N ASN A 120 -6.79 -15.84 6.12
CA ASN A 120 -6.29 -17.07 5.53
C ASN A 120 -7.12 -18.30 5.95
N ARG A 121 -8.23 -18.10 6.65
CA ARG A 121 -9.12 -19.18 7.08
C ARG A 121 -10.53 -18.65 7.27
N GLY A 122 -11.47 -19.58 7.40
CA GLY A 122 -12.87 -19.24 7.59
C GLY A 122 -13.57 -18.99 6.27
N ALA A 123 -14.75 -18.41 6.36
CA ALA A 123 -15.57 -18.17 5.15
C ALA A 123 -14.97 -17.11 4.22
N ASN A 124 -14.11 -16.25 4.77
CA ASN A 124 -13.52 -15.14 4.02
C ASN A 124 -11.99 -15.28 3.90
N ASP A 125 -11.55 -16.50 3.64
CA ASP A 125 -10.12 -16.83 3.55
C ASP A 125 -9.53 -16.45 2.19
N TYR A 126 -9.80 -15.25 1.75
CA TYR A 126 -9.40 -14.79 0.41
C TYR A 126 -7.90 -14.90 0.14
N PHE A 127 -7.07 -14.76 1.18
CA PHE A 127 -5.62 -14.90 1.04
C PHE A 127 -5.10 -16.23 1.60
N GLY A 128 -5.96 -17.22 1.71
CA GLY A 128 -5.57 -18.53 2.23
C GLY A 128 -4.49 -19.22 1.41
N GLU A 129 -4.37 -18.88 0.14
CA GLU A 129 -3.46 -19.54 -0.77
C GLU A 129 -2.39 -18.62 -1.35
N ILE A 130 -2.24 -17.38 -0.87
CA ILE A 130 -1.24 -16.48 -1.47
C ILE A 130 0.18 -16.99 -1.28
N HIS A 131 0.43 -17.78 -0.27
CA HIS A 131 1.74 -18.35 -0.03
C HIS A 131 2.13 -19.41 -1.07
N THR A 132 1.20 -19.85 -1.89
CA THR A 132 1.45 -20.81 -2.94
C THR A 132 1.79 -20.16 -4.27
N LEU A 133 1.75 -18.83 -4.33
CA LEU A 133 2.08 -18.13 -5.56
C LEU A 133 3.56 -18.30 -5.90
N ASP A 134 3.82 -18.38 -7.20
CA ASP A 134 5.16 -18.49 -7.71
C ASP A 134 5.65 -17.13 -8.21
N ILE A 135 6.97 -16.96 -8.18
CA ILE A 135 7.59 -15.79 -8.79
C ILE A 135 7.18 -15.75 -10.27
N GLY A 136 6.63 -14.62 -10.69
CA GLY A 136 6.16 -14.47 -12.06
C GLY A 136 4.66 -14.55 -12.22
N ASP A 137 3.95 -15.05 -11.21
CA ASP A 137 2.48 -15.08 -11.26
C ASP A 137 1.93 -13.66 -11.37
N ARG A 138 0.82 -13.53 -12.06
CA ARG A 138 0.23 -12.23 -12.32
C ARG A 138 -0.93 -11.93 -11.40
N ILE A 139 -1.01 -10.66 -11.01
CA ILE A 139 -2.07 -10.14 -10.16
C ILE A 139 -2.61 -8.88 -10.82
N THR A 140 -3.91 -8.75 -10.91
CA THR A 140 -4.53 -7.58 -11.52
C THR A 140 -5.34 -6.81 -10.49
N LEU A 141 -5.12 -5.51 -10.44
CA LEU A 141 -5.88 -4.61 -9.57
C LEU A 141 -6.60 -3.58 -10.45
N THR A 142 -7.90 -3.54 -10.34
CA THR A 142 -8.74 -2.59 -11.08
C THR A 142 -9.35 -1.59 -10.12
N THR A 143 -9.10 -0.33 -10.36
CA THR A 143 -9.68 0.78 -9.61
C THR A 143 -10.39 1.71 -10.58
N LYS A 144 -10.99 2.78 -10.07
CA LYS A 144 -11.55 3.81 -10.96
C LYS A 144 -10.46 4.57 -11.72
N LEU A 145 -9.22 4.46 -11.31
CA LEU A 145 -8.09 5.08 -12.00
C LEU A 145 -7.59 4.21 -13.17
N GLY A 146 -7.99 2.96 -13.22
CA GLY A 146 -7.58 2.07 -14.28
C GLY A 146 -7.32 0.66 -13.78
N THR A 147 -6.65 -0.13 -14.61
CA THR A 147 -6.27 -1.50 -14.29
C THR A 147 -4.77 -1.62 -14.40
N ARG A 148 -4.14 -2.22 -13.39
CA ARG A 148 -2.72 -2.54 -13.39
C ARG A 148 -2.51 -4.02 -13.22
N THR A 149 -1.52 -4.53 -13.94
CA THR A 149 -1.07 -5.90 -13.78
C THR A 149 0.29 -5.88 -13.09
N TYR A 150 0.41 -6.72 -12.08
CA TYR A 150 1.63 -6.86 -11.31
C TYR A 150 2.15 -8.28 -11.47
N LYS A 151 3.44 -8.45 -11.31
CA LYS A 151 4.09 -9.75 -11.36
C LYS A 151 4.74 -10.04 -10.02
N VAL A 152 4.47 -11.20 -9.44
CA VAL A 152 5.02 -11.59 -8.14
C VAL A 152 6.54 -11.65 -8.20
N VAL A 153 7.19 -11.00 -7.27
CA VAL A 153 8.66 -10.98 -7.16
C VAL A 153 9.16 -11.57 -5.86
N SER A 154 8.32 -11.69 -4.83
CA SER A 154 8.71 -12.37 -3.59
C SER A 154 7.50 -12.92 -2.86
N VAL A 155 7.72 -14.04 -2.17
CA VAL A 155 6.74 -14.66 -1.27
C VAL A 155 7.51 -15.05 -0.02
N GLU A 156 7.24 -14.36 1.09
CA GLU A 156 8.05 -14.52 2.30
C GLU A 156 7.19 -14.67 3.55
N LYS A 157 7.74 -15.34 4.54
CA LYS A 157 7.13 -15.41 5.86
C LYS A 157 7.88 -14.43 6.75
N ILE A 158 7.17 -13.43 7.25
CA ILE A 158 7.75 -12.36 8.05
C ILE A 158 7.11 -12.33 9.44
N SER A 159 7.75 -11.63 10.38
CA SER A 159 7.18 -11.41 11.70
C SER A 159 5.93 -10.56 11.61
N GLU A 160 4.95 -10.80 12.48
CA GLU A 160 3.74 -9.98 12.54
C GLU A 160 4.04 -8.52 12.89
N THR A 161 5.19 -8.26 13.49
CA THR A 161 5.59 -6.90 13.85
C THR A 161 6.38 -6.20 12.73
N ASP A 162 6.75 -6.93 11.70
CA ASP A 162 7.49 -6.35 10.58
C ASP A 162 6.51 -5.62 9.67
N ARG A 163 6.67 -4.31 9.58
CA ARG A 163 5.85 -3.44 8.75
C ARG A 163 6.66 -2.77 7.65
N SER A 164 7.88 -3.22 7.43
CA SER A 164 8.77 -2.57 6.46
C SER A 164 8.21 -2.60 5.04
N ASP A 165 7.44 -3.62 4.70
CA ASP A 165 6.87 -3.75 3.37
C ASP A 165 5.64 -2.87 3.14
N LEU A 166 5.20 -2.14 4.15
CA LEU A 166 4.14 -1.14 4.00
C LEU A 166 4.70 0.22 3.60
N ALA A 167 6.00 0.38 3.59
CA ALA A 167 6.63 1.65 3.28
C ALA A 167 6.32 2.08 1.84
N PRO A 168 6.26 3.40 1.59
CA PRO A 168 6.10 3.90 0.23
C PRO A 168 7.22 3.44 -0.68
N SER A 169 6.94 3.31 -1.95
CA SER A 169 7.95 2.93 -2.95
C SER A 169 7.91 3.86 -4.14
N THR A 170 9.03 3.94 -4.85
CA THR A 170 9.11 4.72 -6.08
C THR A 170 8.55 3.96 -7.27
N GLU A 171 8.53 2.65 -7.19
CA GLU A 171 7.94 1.81 -8.23
C GLU A 171 6.51 1.46 -7.85
N ASN A 172 5.70 1.15 -8.82
CA ASN A 172 4.35 0.68 -8.58
C ASN A 172 4.40 -0.76 -8.11
N ARG A 173 3.98 -0.99 -6.89
CA ARG A 173 4.14 -2.25 -6.17
C ARG A 173 2.84 -2.63 -5.49
N LEU A 174 2.60 -3.91 -5.41
CA LEU A 174 1.45 -4.45 -4.69
C LEU A 174 1.98 -5.39 -3.60
N THR A 175 1.52 -5.19 -2.38
CA THR A 175 1.94 -5.98 -1.23
C THR A 175 0.72 -6.64 -0.61
N LEU A 176 0.76 -7.95 -0.43
CA LEU A 176 -0.34 -8.72 0.13
C LEU A 176 0.08 -9.35 1.45
N TYR A 177 -0.77 -9.21 2.47
CA TYR A 177 -0.52 -9.77 3.79
C TYR A 177 -1.62 -10.72 4.22
N THR A 178 -1.25 -11.82 4.86
CA THR A 178 -2.19 -12.67 5.57
C THR A 178 -1.50 -13.36 6.73
N CYS A 179 -2.28 -13.93 7.64
CA CYS A 179 -1.72 -14.70 8.75
C CYS A 179 -1.10 -15.99 8.25
N VAL A 180 -0.19 -16.55 9.02
CA VAL A 180 0.28 -17.92 8.81
C VAL A 180 -0.55 -18.83 9.70
N ARG A 181 -1.12 -19.88 9.13
CA ARG A 181 -1.98 -20.80 9.89
C ARG A 181 -1.21 -21.40 11.06
N ASN A 182 -1.82 -21.32 12.23
CA ASN A 182 -1.28 -21.86 13.48
C ASN A 182 0.05 -21.24 13.91
N GLN A 183 0.42 -20.09 13.34
CA GLN A 183 1.63 -19.34 13.68
C GLN A 183 1.29 -17.86 13.75
N SER A 184 0.63 -17.46 14.83
CA SER A 184 0.13 -16.09 14.96
C SER A 184 1.22 -15.03 14.95
N ALA A 185 2.45 -15.41 15.26
CA ALA A 185 3.58 -14.49 15.27
C ALA A 185 4.10 -14.15 13.86
N TYR A 186 3.54 -14.78 12.84
CA TYR A 186 4.04 -14.62 11.48
C TYR A 186 2.95 -14.21 10.52
N ARG A 187 3.39 -13.63 9.41
CA ARG A 187 2.53 -13.26 8.29
C ARG A 187 3.15 -13.74 6.99
N TRP A 188 2.33 -14.16 6.05
CA TRP A 188 2.77 -14.30 4.66
C TRP A 188 2.73 -12.92 4.01
N CYS A 189 3.81 -12.57 3.36
CA CYS A 189 3.92 -11.32 2.63
C CYS A 189 4.30 -11.62 1.19
N VAL A 190 3.45 -11.23 0.27
CA VAL A 190 3.70 -11.38 -1.16
C VAL A 190 3.90 -10.01 -1.74
N GLN A 191 4.97 -9.83 -2.49
CA GLN A 191 5.20 -8.58 -3.20
C GLN A 191 5.23 -8.81 -4.70
N ALA A 192 4.63 -7.88 -5.42
CA ALA A 192 4.56 -7.89 -6.86
C ALA A 192 4.82 -6.49 -7.39
N VAL A 193 5.40 -6.40 -8.57
CA VAL A 193 5.70 -5.11 -9.20
C VAL A 193 4.97 -5.01 -10.53
N GLU A 194 4.64 -3.80 -10.92
CA GLU A 194 3.94 -3.55 -12.18
C GLU A 194 4.76 -4.02 -13.37
N VAL A 195 4.10 -4.65 -14.33
CA VAL A 195 4.72 -5.10 -15.59
C VAL A 195 4.28 -4.24 -16.75
#